data_6750d20df29d129efde1bf6b303cb3cd
#
_entry.id   6750d20df29d129efde1bf6b303cb3cd
#
_cell.length_a   1.000
_cell.length_b   1.000
_cell.length_c   1.000
_cell.angle_alpha   90.00
_cell.angle_beta   90.00
_cell.angle_gamma   90.00
#
_symmetry.space_group_name_H-M   'P 1'
#
loop_
_entity.id
_entity.type
_entity.pdbx_description
1 polymer ?
#
loop_
_entity_poly.entity_id
_entity_poly.type
_entity_poly.pdbx_seq_one_letter_code
_entity_poly.pdbx_strand_id
1 'polypeptide(L)'
;MAYLGVTATWIGIAACILQSALFSGLNLAVFSLSLLRLQIEADSGNRNAVRVLELRKSANQILATIIWGNVTTNVLLTLLSDSVLAGVGAFVFSAFAITLLGEIFPQAYFSRNALAMTARFLPFLNFYRIVLFPLAKPTAMVLDWWLGAEGITYLREQDIRQMIARHVVDGGDISRVEATGAQNFLDLDDVSVCDEGEVIDPDSILSLPLANQRCVLPKFDRVPDDPFLRRIDASGMKWVIVTDLAGEPVFVLDAHHFLRDALFNQLESDPTAYWHRPIIVRDAKARLGDVIGLMKVVPETPGDDVIEHDLILVWSGQKRIITGSDLLGRLLRGIATVEKRSAA
;
A
#
# COMPACT_ATOMS: atom_id res chain seq x y z
N MET A 1 -19.25 -33.72 -56.85
CA MET A 1 -17.97 -33.45 -56.15
C MET A 1 -17.64 -31.96 -56.05
N ALA A 2 -17.86 -31.11 -57.06
CA ALA A 2 -17.53 -29.67 -57.00
C ALA A 2 -18.29 -28.90 -55.88
N TYR A 3 -19.56 -29.16 -55.70
CA TYR A 3 -20.35 -28.49 -54.62
C TYR A 3 -19.89 -28.86 -53.23
N LEU A 4 -19.44 -30.10 -52.99
CA LEU A 4 -18.88 -30.52 -51.68
C LEU A 4 -17.56 -29.79 -51.38
N GLY A 5 -16.73 -29.52 -52.36
CA GLY A 5 -15.49 -28.76 -52.21
C GLY A 5 -15.74 -27.30 -51.84
N VAL A 6 -16.66 -26.63 -52.52
CA VAL A 6 -17.02 -25.23 -52.25
C VAL A 6 -17.63 -25.07 -50.84
N THR A 7 -18.54 -25.99 -50.43
CA THR A 7 -19.12 -25.94 -49.09
C THR A 7 -18.06 -26.15 -48.01
N ALA A 8 -17.13 -27.09 -48.20
CA ALA A 8 -16.04 -27.33 -47.23
C ALA A 8 -15.13 -26.09 -47.12
N THR A 9 -14.85 -25.37 -48.21
CA THR A 9 -14.07 -24.14 -48.15
C THR A 9 -14.76 -23.03 -47.36
N TRP A 10 -16.07 -22.84 -47.54
CA TRP A 10 -16.82 -21.86 -46.76
C TRP A 10 -16.86 -22.19 -45.26
N ILE A 11 -16.95 -23.47 -44.89
CA ILE A 11 -16.84 -23.92 -43.50
C ILE A 11 -15.43 -23.60 -42.99
N GLY A 12 -14.39 -23.83 -43.78
CA GLY A 12 -13.02 -23.46 -43.42
C GLY A 12 -12.84 -21.96 -43.21
N ILE A 13 -13.40 -21.13 -44.08
CA ILE A 13 -13.41 -19.67 -43.97
C ILE A 13 -14.08 -19.25 -42.63
N ALA A 14 -15.27 -19.77 -42.33
CA ALA A 14 -15.98 -19.47 -41.10
C ALA A 14 -15.20 -19.92 -39.87
N ALA A 15 -14.57 -21.09 -39.88
CA ALA A 15 -13.70 -21.56 -38.80
C ALA A 15 -12.47 -20.67 -38.62
N CYS A 16 -11.83 -20.20 -39.68
CA CYS A 16 -10.71 -19.28 -39.62
C CYS A 16 -11.14 -17.92 -39.03
N ILE A 17 -12.28 -17.37 -39.43
CA ILE A 17 -12.80 -16.11 -38.83
C ILE A 17 -13.01 -16.26 -37.35
N LEU A 18 -13.65 -17.33 -36.89
CA LEU A 18 -13.88 -17.60 -35.44
C LEU A 18 -12.55 -17.77 -34.70
N GLN A 19 -11.60 -18.47 -35.27
CA GLN A 19 -10.29 -18.68 -34.66
C GLN A 19 -9.47 -17.40 -34.61
N SER A 20 -9.47 -16.58 -35.68
CA SER A 20 -8.86 -15.26 -35.70
C SER A 20 -9.47 -14.35 -34.65
N ALA A 21 -10.80 -14.36 -34.54
CA ALA A 21 -11.53 -13.61 -33.51
C ALA A 21 -11.11 -14.00 -32.07
N LEU A 22 -10.92 -15.29 -31.81
CA LEU A 22 -10.46 -15.78 -30.51
C LEU A 22 -9.02 -15.34 -30.24
N PHE A 23 -8.09 -15.49 -31.14
CA PHE A 23 -6.70 -15.06 -30.95
C PHE A 23 -6.60 -13.55 -30.76
N SER A 24 -7.24 -12.77 -31.60
CA SER A 24 -7.21 -11.32 -31.57
C SER A 24 -7.87 -10.75 -30.29
N GLY A 25 -9.04 -11.28 -29.94
CA GLY A 25 -9.73 -10.91 -28.69
C GLY A 25 -8.92 -11.29 -27.46
N LEU A 26 -8.36 -12.49 -27.40
CA LEU A 26 -7.54 -12.96 -26.28
C LEU A 26 -6.23 -12.20 -26.15
N ASN A 27 -5.63 -11.77 -27.28
CA ASN A 27 -4.43 -10.95 -27.24
C ASN A 27 -4.64 -9.69 -26.40
N LEU A 28 -5.70 -8.95 -26.65
CA LEU A 28 -6.01 -7.76 -25.88
C LEU A 28 -6.49 -8.10 -24.46
N ALA A 29 -7.34 -9.10 -24.29
CA ALA A 29 -7.88 -9.47 -22.99
C ALA A 29 -6.79 -9.92 -22.00
N VAL A 30 -5.87 -10.78 -22.42
CA VAL A 30 -4.79 -11.28 -21.55
C VAL A 30 -3.90 -10.14 -21.07
N PHE A 31 -3.57 -9.17 -21.93
CA PHE A 31 -2.61 -8.10 -21.60
C PHE A 31 -3.25 -6.78 -21.14
N SER A 32 -4.57 -6.62 -21.21
CA SER A 32 -5.26 -5.44 -20.68
C SER A 32 -5.37 -5.41 -19.15
N LEU A 33 -5.23 -6.56 -18.49
CA LEU A 33 -5.27 -6.68 -17.04
C LEU A 33 -3.88 -6.46 -16.44
N SER A 34 -3.74 -5.53 -15.52
CA SER A 34 -2.48 -5.37 -14.78
C SER A 34 -2.23 -6.59 -13.86
N LEU A 35 -0.96 -6.99 -13.72
CA LEU A 35 -0.59 -8.09 -12.82
C LEU A 35 -0.98 -7.83 -11.38
N LEU A 36 -0.84 -6.57 -10.92
CA LEU A 36 -1.24 -6.16 -9.58
C LEU A 36 -2.74 -6.38 -9.34
N ARG A 37 -3.60 -5.97 -10.28
CA ARG A 37 -5.04 -6.20 -10.18
C ARG A 37 -5.39 -7.68 -10.16
N LEU A 38 -4.73 -8.49 -11.00
CA LEU A 38 -4.92 -9.93 -11.00
C LEU A 38 -4.52 -10.57 -9.68
N GLN A 39 -3.45 -10.08 -9.05
CA GLN A 39 -3.00 -10.56 -7.75
C GLN A 39 -4.00 -10.21 -6.65
N ILE A 40 -4.45 -8.96 -6.58
CA ILE A 40 -5.47 -8.53 -5.60
C ILE A 40 -6.75 -9.36 -5.72
N GLU A 41 -7.23 -9.60 -6.95
CA GLU A 41 -8.42 -10.44 -7.17
C GLU A 41 -8.17 -11.92 -6.83
N ALA A 42 -6.96 -12.43 -7.07
CA ALA A 42 -6.58 -13.79 -6.70
C ALA A 42 -6.53 -13.96 -5.19
N ASP A 43 -5.94 -13.02 -4.47
CA ASP A 43 -5.85 -13.00 -3.00
C ASP A 43 -7.25 -12.86 -2.36
N SER A 44 -8.18 -12.19 -3.04
CA SER A 44 -9.60 -12.10 -2.67
C SER A 44 -10.39 -13.40 -2.95
N GLY A 45 -9.73 -14.47 -3.42
CA GLY A 45 -10.34 -15.78 -3.65
C GLY A 45 -10.98 -15.99 -5.03
N ASN A 46 -10.79 -15.06 -5.99
CA ASN A 46 -11.31 -15.20 -7.34
C ASN A 46 -10.54 -16.28 -8.13
N ARG A 47 -11.15 -17.46 -8.30
CA ARG A 47 -10.54 -18.60 -9.01
C ARG A 47 -10.14 -18.29 -10.45
N ASN A 48 -10.86 -17.41 -11.13
CA ASN A 48 -10.51 -17.03 -12.50
C ASN A 48 -9.23 -16.18 -12.52
N ALA A 49 -9.06 -15.28 -11.55
CA ALA A 49 -7.85 -14.48 -11.43
C ALA A 49 -6.62 -15.36 -11.14
N VAL A 50 -6.75 -16.33 -10.24
CA VAL A 50 -5.67 -17.31 -9.97
C VAL A 50 -5.22 -18.02 -11.24
N ARG A 51 -6.16 -18.51 -12.06
CA ARG A 51 -5.86 -19.24 -13.29
C ARG A 51 -5.20 -18.34 -14.36
N VAL A 52 -5.66 -17.11 -14.48
CA VAL A 52 -5.09 -16.13 -15.42
C VAL A 52 -3.71 -15.65 -14.95
N LEU A 53 -3.52 -15.46 -13.64
CA LEU A 53 -2.23 -15.11 -13.07
C LEU A 53 -1.18 -16.20 -13.34
N GLU A 54 -1.56 -17.47 -13.19
CA GLU A 54 -0.69 -18.61 -13.50
C GLU A 54 -0.30 -18.65 -15.00
N LEU A 55 -1.25 -18.37 -15.89
CA LEU A 55 -1.00 -18.24 -17.32
C LEU A 55 0.04 -17.13 -17.61
N ARG A 56 -0.09 -15.97 -16.94
CA ARG A 56 0.76 -14.79 -17.13
C ARG A 56 2.21 -14.99 -16.68
N LYS A 57 2.52 -16.02 -15.88
CA LYS A 57 3.90 -16.39 -15.54
C LYS A 57 4.76 -16.71 -16.80
N SER A 58 4.11 -17.03 -17.89
CA SER A 58 4.75 -17.26 -19.19
C SER A 58 4.26 -16.27 -20.26
N ALA A 59 4.18 -14.98 -19.88
CA ALA A 59 3.57 -13.92 -20.70
C ALA A 59 4.12 -13.86 -22.13
N ASN A 60 5.45 -13.84 -22.30
CA ASN A 60 6.08 -13.77 -23.63
C ASN A 60 5.79 -15.02 -24.49
N GLN A 61 5.68 -16.20 -23.87
CA GLN A 61 5.31 -17.41 -24.59
C GLN A 61 3.84 -17.36 -25.04
N ILE A 62 2.93 -16.87 -24.20
CA ILE A 62 1.51 -16.70 -24.53
C ILE A 62 1.36 -15.66 -25.65
N LEU A 63 2.04 -14.53 -25.53
CA LEU A 63 2.06 -13.50 -26.58
C LEU A 63 2.50 -14.07 -27.93
N ALA A 64 3.65 -14.76 -27.96
CA ALA A 64 4.15 -15.39 -29.15
C ALA A 64 3.15 -16.43 -29.72
N THR A 65 2.53 -17.25 -28.86
CA THR A 65 1.53 -18.24 -29.27
C THR A 65 0.33 -17.58 -29.94
N ILE A 66 -0.20 -16.52 -29.33
CA ILE A 66 -1.37 -15.79 -29.84
C ILE A 66 -1.03 -15.14 -31.20
N ILE A 67 0.12 -14.48 -31.30
CA ILE A 67 0.54 -13.79 -32.52
C ILE A 67 0.75 -14.81 -33.69
N TRP A 68 1.51 -15.87 -33.43
CA TRP A 68 1.72 -16.89 -34.43
C TRP A 68 0.41 -17.57 -34.88
N GLY A 69 -0.48 -17.85 -33.90
CA GLY A 69 -1.81 -18.40 -34.18
C GLY A 69 -2.66 -17.48 -35.04
N ASN A 70 -2.72 -16.20 -34.68
CA ASN A 70 -3.52 -15.21 -35.42
C ASN A 70 -3.01 -15.00 -36.84
N VAL A 71 -1.69 -14.80 -37.00
CA VAL A 71 -1.09 -14.60 -38.33
C VAL A 71 -1.30 -15.83 -39.23
N THR A 72 -1.04 -17.03 -38.72
CA THR A 72 -1.24 -18.28 -39.48
C THR A 72 -2.71 -18.43 -39.90
N THR A 73 -3.65 -18.15 -39.00
CA THR A 73 -5.09 -18.22 -39.28
C THR A 73 -5.50 -17.19 -40.34
N ASN A 74 -5.00 -15.96 -40.27
CA ASN A 74 -5.32 -14.90 -41.23
C ASN A 74 -4.77 -15.20 -42.62
N VAL A 75 -3.55 -15.75 -42.69
CA VAL A 75 -2.97 -16.20 -43.98
C VAL A 75 -3.80 -17.35 -44.59
N LEU A 76 -4.19 -18.34 -43.75
CA LEU A 76 -5.03 -19.43 -44.20
C LEU A 76 -6.39 -18.95 -44.70
N LEU A 77 -7.01 -18.01 -43.96
CA LEU A 77 -8.28 -17.38 -44.36
C LEU A 77 -8.17 -16.73 -45.76
N THR A 78 -7.09 -15.98 -45.99
CA THR A 78 -6.86 -15.32 -47.27
C THR A 78 -6.70 -16.32 -48.41
N LEU A 79 -5.93 -17.40 -48.22
CA LEU A 79 -5.77 -18.46 -49.19
C LEU A 79 -7.07 -19.20 -49.52
N LEU A 80 -7.88 -19.50 -48.49
CA LEU A 80 -9.19 -20.12 -48.66
C LEU A 80 -10.16 -19.19 -49.40
N SER A 81 -10.12 -17.89 -49.07
CA SER A 81 -10.97 -16.91 -49.78
C SER A 81 -10.64 -16.76 -51.25
N ASP A 82 -9.36 -16.80 -51.59
CA ASP A 82 -8.90 -16.74 -53.02
C ASP A 82 -9.32 -17.96 -53.83
N SER A 83 -9.49 -19.11 -53.17
CA SER A 83 -9.99 -20.32 -53.80
C SER A 83 -11.47 -20.28 -54.22
N VAL A 84 -12.27 -19.38 -53.62
CA VAL A 84 -13.73 -19.25 -53.85
C VAL A 84 -14.06 -17.93 -54.54
N LEU A 85 -13.38 -16.87 -54.16
CA LEU A 85 -13.55 -15.51 -54.67
C LEU A 85 -12.28 -15.11 -55.41
N ALA A 86 -12.36 -14.85 -56.72
CA ALA A 86 -11.17 -14.55 -57.52
C ALA A 86 -10.69 -13.09 -57.33
N GLY A 87 -9.37 -12.90 -57.24
CA GLY A 87 -8.68 -11.62 -57.40
C GLY A 87 -9.08 -10.54 -56.38
N VAL A 88 -9.46 -9.36 -56.85
CA VAL A 88 -9.78 -8.20 -56.00
C VAL A 88 -10.94 -8.48 -55.04
N GLY A 89 -11.91 -9.30 -55.46
CA GLY A 89 -13.04 -9.67 -54.60
C GLY A 89 -12.63 -10.49 -53.36
N ALA A 90 -11.69 -11.43 -53.56
CA ALA A 90 -11.13 -12.20 -52.44
C ALA A 90 -10.36 -11.31 -51.46
N PHE A 91 -9.57 -10.38 -51.98
CA PHE A 91 -8.82 -9.43 -51.16
C PHE A 91 -9.75 -8.55 -50.32
N VAL A 92 -10.74 -7.89 -50.94
CA VAL A 92 -11.67 -7.01 -50.24
C VAL A 92 -12.48 -7.77 -49.17
N PHE A 93 -12.97 -8.97 -49.54
CA PHE A 93 -13.70 -9.81 -48.57
C PHE A 93 -12.82 -10.22 -47.41
N SER A 94 -11.61 -10.72 -47.65
CA SER A 94 -10.68 -11.14 -46.61
C SER A 94 -10.28 -9.99 -45.72
N ALA A 95 -9.92 -8.83 -46.29
CA ALA A 95 -9.57 -7.64 -45.51
C ALA A 95 -10.72 -7.19 -44.62
N PHE A 96 -11.94 -7.15 -45.14
CA PHE A 96 -13.14 -6.78 -44.34
C PHE A 96 -13.43 -7.80 -43.29
N ALA A 97 -13.46 -9.11 -43.61
CA ALA A 97 -13.78 -10.18 -42.68
C ALA A 97 -12.73 -10.27 -41.55
N ILE A 98 -11.44 -10.21 -41.88
CA ILE A 98 -10.36 -10.22 -40.87
C ILE A 98 -10.46 -9.00 -39.99
N THR A 99 -10.51 -7.79 -40.56
CA THR A 99 -10.47 -6.55 -39.77
C THR A 99 -11.69 -6.41 -38.89
N LEU A 100 -12.89 -6.60 -39.42
CA LEU A 100 -14.11 -6.31 -38.67
C LEU A 100 -14.49 -7.47 -37.72
N LEU A 101 -14.62 -8.68 -38.28
CA LEU A 101 -15.10 -9.87 -37.55
C LEU A 101 -13.98 -10.61 -36.82
N GLY A 102 -12.76 -10.60 -37.38
CA GLY A 102 -11.59 -11.26 -36.79
C GLY A 102 -10.85 -10.42 -35.77
N GLU A 103 -10.92 -9.07 -35.86
CA GLU A 103 -10.13 -8.19 -34.97
C GLU A 103 -10.97 -7.19 -34.18
N ILE A 104 -11.62 -6.20 -34.82
CA ILE A 104 -12.24 -5.06 -34.15
C ILE A 104 -13.31 -5.50 -33.11
N PHE A 105 -14.31 -6.26 -33.54
CA PHE A 105 -15.40 -6.68 -32.67
C PHE A 105 -14.93 -7.60 -31.52
N PRO A 106 -14.11 -8.63 -31.79
CA PRO A 106 -13.60 -9.49 -30.72
C PRO A 106 -12.75 -8.71 -29.71
N GLN A 107 -11.83 -7.86 -30.16
CA GLN A 107 -10.99 -7.06 -29.28
C GLN A 107 -11.83 -6.14 -28.39
N ALA A 108 -12.82 -5.44 -28.98
CA ALA A 108 -13.70 -4.55 -28.22
C ALA A 108 -14.54 -5.29 -27.16
N TYR A 109 -15.03 -6.48 -27.47
CA TYR A 109 -15.82 -7.28 -26.54
C TYR A 109 -14.96 -7.93 -25.45
N PHE A 110 -13.82 -8.54 -25.85
CA PHE A 110 -12.95 -9.27 -24.93
C PHE A 110 -12.23 -8.33 -23.96
N SER A 111 -11.83 -7.13 -24.39
CA SER A 111 -11.19 -6.15 -23.50
C SER A 111 -12.11 -5.68 -22.36
N ARG A 112 -13.39 -5.55 -22.62
CA ARG A 112 -14.38 -5.17 -21.59
C ARG A 112 -14.66 -6.28 -20.59
N ASN A 113 -14.45 -7.55 -21.00
CA ASN A 113 -14.69 -8.75 -20.18
C ASN A 113 -13.42 -9.57 -19.99
N ALA A 114 -12.27 -8.90 -19.88
CA ALA A 114 -10.95 -9.50 -20.03
C ALA A 114 -10.71 -10.73 -19.13
N LEU A 115 -10.99 -10.62 -17.83
CA LEU A 115 -10.78 -11.72 -16.89
C LEU A 115 -11.67 -12.95 -17.21
N ALA A 116 -12.94 -12.71 -17.43
CA ALA A 116 -13.90 -13.79 -17.69
C ALA A 116 -13.60 -14.50 -19.03
N MET A 117 -13.28 -13.72 -20.08
CA MET A 117 -12.96 -14.26 -21.40
C MET A 117 -11.65 -15.03 -21.39
N THR A 118 -10.59 -14.47 -20.79
CA THR A 118 -9.30 -15.15 -20.67
C THR A 118 -9.45 -16.47 -19.89
N ALA A 119 -10.14 -16.45 -18.73
CA ALA A 119 -10.36 -17.65 -17.94
C ALA A 119 -11.18 -18.72 -18.67
N ARG A 120 -12.21 -18.31 -19.44
CA ARG A 120 -13.06 -19.21 -20.22
C ARG A 120 -12.29 -19.90 -21.35
N PHE A 121 -11.43 -19.17 -22.05
CA PHE A 121 -10.68 -19.68 -23.19
C PHE A 121 -9.25 -20.14 -22.86
N LEU A 122 -8.93 -20.32 -21.57
CA LEU A 122 -7.67 -20.94 -21.12
C LEU A 122 -7.37 -22.30 -21.80
N PRO A 123 -8.36 -23.23 -21.93
CA PRO A 123 -8.09 -24.50 -22.60
C PRO A 123 -7.67 -24.32 -24.06
N PHE A 124 -8.29 -23.37 -24.77
CA PHE A 124 -7.92 -23.01 -26.13
C PHE A 124 -6.48 -22.49 -26.21
N LEU A 125 -6.08 -21.55 -25.34
CA LEU A 125 -4.72 -21.03 -25.29
C LEU A 125 -3.70 -22.13 -24.97
N ASN A 126 -4.00 -22.99 -24.02
CA ASN A 126 -3.11 -24.09 -23.64
C ASN A 126 -2.94 -25.11 -24.78
N PHE A 127 -4.01 -25.42 -25.52
CA PHE A 127 -3.93 -26.26 -26.70
C PHE A 127 -2.97 -25.67 -27.73
N TYR A 128 -3.15 -24.41 -28.11
CA TYR A 128 -2.30 -23.75 -29.09
C TYR A 128 -0.88 -23.50 -28.59
N ARG A 129 -0.68 -23.33 -27.29
CA ARG A 129 0.66 -23.27 -26.69
C ARG A 129 1.47 -24.55 -26.94
N ILE A 130 0.80 -25.71 -26.97
CA ILE A 130 1.42 -27.00 -27.27
C ILE A 130 1.66 -27.12 -28.79
N VAL A 131 0.63 -26.85 -29.60
CA VAL A 131 0.71 -26.99 -31.05
C VAL A 131 1.75 -26.07 -31.69
N LEU A 132 1.78 -24.81 -31.25
CA LEU A 132 2.70 -23.78 -31.75
C LEU A 132 4.01 -23.70 -30.97
N PHE A 133 4.27 -24.63 -30.06
CA PHE A 133 5.47 -24.65 -29.22
C PHE A 133 6.77 -24.49 -30.01
N PRO A 134 6.97 -25.18 -31.16
CA PRO A 134 8.20 -25.06 -31.93
C PRO A 134 8.49 -23.65 -32.46
N LEU A 135 7.45 -22.85 -32.68
CA LEU A 135 7.55 -21.46 -33.16
C LEU A 135 7.51 -20.46 -32.04
N ALA A 136 6.59 -20.66 -31.09
CA ALA A 136 6.34 -19.73 -30.01
C ALA A 136 7.47 -19.74 -28.96
N LYS A 137 8.08 -20.90 -28.67
CA LYS A 137 9.13 -21.00 -27.64
C LYS A 137 10.41 -20.25 -28.01
N PRO A 138 10.98 -20.42 -29.23
CA PRO A 138 12.14 -19.63 -29.66
C PRO A 138 11.84 -18.12 -29.66
N THR A 139 10.67 -17.72 -30.16
CA THR A 139 10.25 -16.32 -30.16
C THR A 139 10.16 -15.77 -28.71
N ALA A 140 9.57 -16.52 -27.80
CA ALA A 140 9.50 -16.14 -26.40
C ALA A 140 10.89 -15.99 -25.76
N MET A 141 11.82 -16.89 -26.03
CA MET A 141 13.20 -16.81 -25.54
C MET A 141 13.92 -15.53 -26.02
N VAL A 142 13.70 -15.12 -27.27
CA VAL A 142 14.24 -13.85 -27.78
C VAL A 142 13.60 -12.67 -27.06
N LEU A 143 12.28 -12.69 -26.81
CA LEU A 143 11.57 -11.66 -26.07
C LEU A 143 12.03 -11.61 -24.61
N ASP A 144 12.19 -12.74 -23.95
CA ASP A 144 12.69 -12.83 -22.57
C ASP A 144 14.11 -12.26 -22.44
N TRP A 145 14.96 -12.52 -23.44
CA TRP A 145 16.32 -11.98 -23.48
C TRP A 145 16.35 -10.47 -23.72
N TRP A 146 15.47 -9.96 -24.60
CA TRP A 146 15.44 -8.55 -24.99
C TRP A 146 14.66 -7.67 -24.00
N LEU A 147 13.48 -8.08 -23.59
CA LEU A 147 12.55 -7.30 -22.75
C LEU A 147 12.57 -7.72 -21.27
N GLY A 148 13.05 -8.93 -20.98
CA GLY A 148 12.95 -9.54 -19.66
C GLY A 148 11.57 -10.15 -19.37
N ALA A 149 11.44 -10.73 -18.18
CA ALA A 149 10.17 -11.25 -17.71
C ALA A 149 9.24 -10.11 -17.29
N GLU A 150 7.94 -10.31 -17.48
CA GLU A 150 6.93 -9.35 -17.01
C GLU A 150 6.95 -9.28 -15.49
N GLY A 151 7.20 -8.09 -14.93
CA GLY A 151 7.24 -7.84 -13.51
C GLY A 151 6.00 -7.10 -13.00
N ILE A 152 5.71 -7.24 -11.71
CA ILE A 152 4.68 -6.45 -11.05
C ILE A 152 5.21 -5.03 -10.85
N THR A 153 4.54 -4.05 -11.44
CA THR A 153 4.83 -2.64 -11.18
C THR A 153 4.01 -2.21 -9.96
N TYR A 154 4.69 -2.09 -8.82
CA TYR A 154 4.06 -1.55 -7.61
C TYR A 154 3.82 -0.05 -7.77
N LEU A 155 2.68 0.39 -7.25
CA LEU A 155 2.37 1.82 -7.18
C LEU A 155 3.34 2.51 -6.22
N ARG A 156 3.83 3.69 -6.60
CA ARG A 156 4.57 4.54 -5.70
C ARG A 156 3.62 5.14 -4.68
N GLU A 157 4.12 5.51 -3.53
CA GLU A 157 3.32 6.14 -2.48
C GLU A 157 2.54 7.37 -3.00
N GLN A 158 3.16 8.19 -3.82
CA GLN A 158 2.51 9.33 -4.48
C GLN A 158 1.32 8.93 -5.36
N ASP A 159 1.41 7.78 -6.03
CA ASP A 159 0.31 7.27 -6.86
C ASP A 159 -0.85 6.80 -5.98
N ILE A 160 -0.55 6.17 -4.83
CA ILE A 160 -1.54 5.76 -3.82
C ILE A 160 -2.26 6.98 -3.25
N ARG A 161 -1.53 8.03 -2.88
CA ARG A 161 -2.10 9.30 -2.38
C ARG A 161 -3.04 9.94 -3.40
N GLN A 162 -2.63 9.99 -4.68
CA GLN A 162 -3.47 10.52 -5.76
C GLN A 162 -4.70 9.65 -6.02
N MET A 163 -4.57 8.33 -5.95
CA MET A 163 -5.70 7.41 -6.07
C MET A 163 -6.74 7.65 -4.99
N ILE A 164 -6.32 7.74 -3.72
CA ILE A 164 -7.21 8.02 -2.58
C ILE A 164 -7.93 9.37 -2.79
N ALA A 165 -7.18 10.42 -3.17
CA ALA A 165 -7.75 11.74 -3.40
C ALA A 165 -8.80 11.74 -4.53
N ARG A 166 -8.51 11.07 -5.65
CA ARG A 166 -9.46 10.96 -6.78
C ARG A 166 -10.69 10.14 -6.41
N HIS A 167 -10.54 9.08 -5.63
CA HIS A 167 -11.65 8.22 -5.23
C HIS A 167 -12.74 9.00 -4.48
N VAL A 168 -12.33 9.94 -3.63
CA VAL A 168 -13.26 10.85 -2.93
C VAL A 168 -13.97 11.79 -3.90
N VAL A 169 -13.26 12.34 -4.89
CA VAL A 169 -13.84 13.29 -5.87
C VAL A 169 -14.84 12.59 -6.79
N ASP A 170 -14.52 11.38 -7.22
CA ASP A 170 -15.34 10.59 -8.16
C ASP A 170 -16.53 9.89 -7.47
N GLY A 171 -16.74 10.12 -6.16
CA GLY A 171 -17.88 9.57 -5.41
C GLY A 171 -17.76 8.08 -5.12
N GLY A 172 -16.54 7.58 -4.91
CA GLY A 172 -16.28 6.22 -4.47
C GLY A 172 -16.78 5.94 -3.05
N ASP A 173 -16.52 4.74 -2.55
CA ASP A 173 -16.96 4.25 -1.24
C ASP A 173 -16.09 4.75 -0.07
N ILE A 174 -14.95 5.39 -0.36
CA ILE A 174 -14.08 6.02 0.65
C ILE A 174 -14.61 7.41 0.98
N SER A 175 -14.94 7.64 2.24
CA SER A 175 -15.38 8.96 2.72
C SER A 175 -14.21 9.96 2.78
N ARG A 176 -14.53 11.26 2.82
CA ARG A 176 -13.51 12.31 2.95
C ARG A 176 -12.70 12.17 4.24
N VAL A 177 -13.32 11.73 5.33
CA VAL A 177 -12.66 11.51 6.64
C VAL A 177 -11.63 10.39 6.52
N GLU A 178 -12.02 9.26 5.95
CA GLU A 178 -11.13 8.11 5.74
C GLU A 178 -9.95 8.45 4.83
N ALA A 179 -10.22 9.15 3.73
CA ALA A 179 -9.19 9.56 2.80
C ALA A 179 -8.17 10.53 3.44
N THR A 180 -8.67 11.52 4.20
CA THR A 180 -7.81 12.47 4.90
C THR A 180 -7.00 11.77 5.98
N GLY A 181 -7.60 10.84 6.75
CA GLY A 181 -6.90 10.03 7.74
C GLY A 181 -5.80 9.17 7.14
N ALA A 182 -6.09 8.49 6.02
CA ALA A 182 -5.10 7.69 5.30
C ALA A 182 -3.94 8.55 4.76
N GLN A 183 -4.21 9.74 4.23
CA GLN A 183 -3.17 10.67 3.79
C GLN A 183 -2.32 11.17 4.95
N ASN A 184 -2.93 11.55 6.08
CA ASN A 184 -2.22 11.99 7.28
C ASN A 184 -1.30 10.88 7.82
N PHE A 185 -1.75 9.62 7.74
CA PHE A 185 -0.94 8.48 8.16
C PHE A 185 0.27 8.26 7.23
N LEU A 186 0.07 8.35 5.93
CA LEU A 186 1.16 8.27 4.95
C LEU A 186 2.15 9.44 5.08
N ASP A 187 1.68 10.62 5.53
CA ASP A 187 2.56 11.77 5.77
C ASP A 187 3.35 11.64 7.08
N LEU A 188 2.88 10.82 8.02
CA LEU A 188 3.40 10.76 9.38
C LEU A 188 4.83 10.20 9.43
N ASP A 189 5.15 9.20 8.60
CA ASP A 189 6.45 8.54 8.61
C ASP A 189 7.56 9.42 8.01
N ASP A 190 7.22 10.35 7.13
CA ASP A 190 8.16 11.30 6.51
C ASP A 190 8.49 12.52 7.39
N VAL A 191 7.74 12.74 8.48
CA VAL A 191 7.94 13.88 9.36
C VAL A 191 9.24 13.75 10.16
N SER A 192 10.02 14.84 10.24
CA SER A 192 11.17 14.89 11.14
C SER A 192 10.71 14.95 12.60
N VAL A 193 11.35 14.20 13.48
CA VAL A 193 11.08 14.25 14.94
C VAL A 193 11.26 15.65 15.52
N CYS A 194 12.05 16.53 14.89
CA CYS A 194 12.23 17.91 15.33
C CYS A 194 11.05 18.83 14.98
N ASP A 195 10.16 18.40 14.09
CA ASP A 195 9.01 19.17 13.65
C ASP A 195 7.72 18.76 14.38
N GLU A 196 7.83 17.81 15.34
CA GLU A 196 6.69 17.29 16.09
C GLU A 196 6.85 17.48 17.59
N GLY A 197 5.72 17.38 18.31
CA GLY A 197 5.66 17.51 19.77
C GLY A 197 5.94 18.91 20.28
N GLU A 198 6.16 19.03 21.59
CA GLU A 198 6.39 20.29 22.28
C GLU A 198 7.86 20.48 22.67
N VAL A 199 8.30 21.73 22.68
CA VAL A 199 9.63 22.09 23.18
C VAL A 199 9.64 21.89 24.70
N ILE A 200 10.66 21.18 25.20
CA ILE A 200 10.81 20.94 26.64
C ILE A 200 11.20 22.24 27.32
N ASP A 201 10.38 22.63 28.31
CA ASP A 201 10.71 23.74 29.19
C ASP A 201 11.92 23.36 30.05
N PRO A 202 12.99 24.17 30.10
CA PRO A 202 14.14 23.91 30.97
C PRO A 202 13.76 23.71 32.44
N ASP A 203 12.71 24.38 32.92
CA ASP A 203 12.22 24.24 34.29
C ASP A 203 11.54 22.89 34.57
N SER A 204 11.16 22.14 33.49
CA SER A 204 10.63 20.79 33.61
C SER A 204 11.74 19.71 33.60
N ILE A 205 13.03 20.09 33.62
CA ILE A 205 14.14 19.15 33.68
C ILE A 205 14.63 19.05 35.13
N LEU A 206 14.59 17.84 35.69
CA LEU A 206 15.02 17.52 37.05
C LEU A 206 16.24 16.61 37.02
N SER A 207 17.39 17.07 37.52
CA SER A 207 18.60 16.25 37.63
C SER A 207 18.64 15.52 38.95
N LEU A 208 18.72 14.18 38.91
CA LEU A 208 18.77 13.32 40.09
C LEU A 208 19.96 12.36 40.03
N PRO A 209 20.58 12.03 41.20
CA PRO A 209 21.64 11.02 41.24
C PRO A 209 21.08 9.63 40.93
N LEU A 210 21.89 8.84 40.22
CA LEU A 210 21.60 7.44 39.89
C LEU A 210 22.37 6.51 40.84
N ALA A 211 21.69 5.54 41.42
CA ALA A 211 22.30 4.41 42.11
C ALA A 211 21.70 3.10 41.55
N ASN A 212 22.57 2.20 41.07
CA ASN A 212 22.16 0.90 40.51
C ASN A 212 21.11 1.05 39.37
N GLN A 213 21.27 2.01 38.46
CA GLN A 213 20.34 2.32 37.37
C GLN A 213 18.93 2.75 37.83
N ARG A 214 18.78 3.15 39.08
CA ARG A 214 17.55 3.74 39.63
C ARG A 214 17.84 5.17 40.08
N CYS A 215 16.92 6.08 39.80
CA CYS A 215 17.03 7.43 40.33
C CYS A 215 16.82 7.41 41.82
N VAL A 216 17.67 8.12 42.57
CA VAL A 216 17.54 8.29 44.00
C VAL A 216 16.73 9.57 44.24
N LEU A 217 15.50 9.37 44.69
CA LEU A 217 14.63 10.48 45.09
C LEU A 217 15.15 11.11 46.37
N PRO A 218 15.14 12.42 46.50
CA PRO A 218 15.34 13.07 47.82
C PRO A 218 14.20 12.66 48.74
N LYS A 219 14.49 12.67 50.03
CA LYS A 219 13.43 12.54 51.04
C LYS A 219 12.54 13.78 50.99
N PHE A 220 11.26 13.61 50.88
CA PHE A 220 10.27 14.68 50.86
C PHE A 220 9.13 14.41 51.84
N ASP A 221 8.58 15.48 52.34
CA ASP A 221 7.38 15.43 53.18
C ASP A 221 6.13 15.61 52.32
N ARG A 222 5.06 14.89 52.64
CA ARG A 222 3.79 14.93 51.88
C ARG A 222 2.96 16.17 52.24
N VAL A 223 3.56 17.34 52.11
CA VAL A 223 2.94 18.63 52.35
C VAL A 223 3.12 19.58 51.19
N PRO A 224 2.19 20.51 50.95
CA PRO A 224 2.26 21.41 49.77
C PRO A 224 3.50 22.31 49.73
N ASP A 225 4.14 22.54 50.90
CA ASP A 225 5.31 23.43 51.02
C ASP A 225 6.65 22.67 50.95
N ASP A 226 6.64 21.36 50.69
CA ASP A 226 7.87 20.59 50.50
C ASP A 226 8.69 21.11 49.29
N PRO A 227 9.98 21.36 49.47
CA PRO A 227 10.82 21.94 48.39
C PRO A 227 10.91 21.07 47.15
N PHE A 228 10.90 19.73 47.28
CA PHE A 228 10.97 18.82 46.17
C PHE A 228 9.64 18.79 45.38
N LEU A 229 8.51 18.71 46.06
CA LEU A 229 7.19 18.77 45.45
C LEU A 229 6.98 20.12 44.74
N ARG A 230 7.38 21.22 45.42
CA ARG A 230 7.36 22.57 44.82
C ARG A 230 8.22 22.69 43.57
N ARG A 231 9.38 22.03 43.52
CA ARG A 231 10.25 22.03 42.35
C ARG A 231 9.59 21.34 41.17
N ILE A 232 8.86 20.25 41.38
CA ILE A 232 8.12 19.53 40.34
C ILE A 232 6.90 20.36 39.89
N ASP A 233 6.17 20.97 40.83
CA ASP A 233 4.99 21.79 40.55
C ASP A 233 5.33 23.08 39.80
N ALA A 234 6.51 23.65 40.05
CA ALA A 234 6.95 24.93 39.48
C ALA A 234 7.04 24.93 37.93
N SER A 235 7.25 23.78 37.32
CA SER A 235 7.23 23.65 35.88
C SER A 235 5.83 23.83 35.26
N GLY A 236 4.78 23.56 36.04
CA GLY A 236 3.38 23.54 35.56
C GLY A 236 3.11 22.51 34.45
N MET A 237 4.10 21.67 34.13
CA MET A 237 4.01 20.70 33.03
C MET A 237 3.56 19.33 33.52
N LYS A 238 2.80 18.62 32.70
CA LYS A 238 2.41 17.23 32.98
C LYS A 238 3.65 16.32 33.06
N TRP A 239 4.60 16.52 32.15
CA TRP A 239 5.77 15.66 31.99
C TRP A 239 7.03 16.36 32.47
N VAL A 240 7.66 15.82 33.51
CA VAL A 240 8.96 16.29 34.04
C VAL A 240 10.04 15.29 33.61
N ILE A 241 11.04 15.78 32.90
CA ILE A 241 12.13 14.95 32.39
C ILE A 241 13.17 14.77 33.51
N VAL A 242 13.44 13.52 33.85
CA VAL A 242 14.44 13.18 34.86
C VAL A 242 15.76 12.81 34.15
N THR A 243 16.80 13.59 34.42
CA THR A 243 18.15 13.37 33.93
C THR A 243 19.08 12.87 35.02
N ASP A 244 20.17 12.23 34.63
CA ASP A 244 21.30 12.01 35.52
C ASP A 244 22.09 13.31 35.80
N LEU A 245 23.15 13.22 36.62
CA LEU A 245 24.02 14.36 36.91
C LEU A 245 24.88 14.80 35.71
N ALA A 246 24.97 13.98 34.67
CA ALA A 246 25.63 14.34 33.40
C ALA A 246 24.67 15.04 32.43
N GLY A 247 23.36 15.12 32.78
CA GLY A 247 22.33 15.74 31.94
C GLY A 247 21.72 14.81 30.90
N GLU A 248 21.98 13.50 30.99
CA GLU A 248 21.37 12.51 30.09
C GLU A 248 20.00 12.11 30.61
N PRO A 249 18.96 12.04 29.73
CA PRO A 249 17.61 11.69 30.12
C PRO A 249 17.52 10.20 30.46
N VAL A 250 16.84 9.89 31.56
CA VAL A 250 16.69 8.52 32.06
C VAL A 250 15.24 8.11 32.14
N PHE A 251 14.41 8.98 32.69
CA PHE A 251 12.98 8.77 32.90
C PHE A 251 12.18 10.03 32.59
N VAL A 252 10.88 9.86 32.43
CA VAL A 252 9.90 10.93 32.41
C VAL A 252 8.92 10.67 33.55
N LEU A 253 8.66 11.68 34.38
CA LEU A 253 7.73 11.61 35.49
C LEU A 253 6.39 12.22 35.08
N ASP A 254 5.29 11.50 35.27
CA ASP A 254 3.96 12.12 35.27
C ASP A 254 3.77 12.95 36.54
N ALA A 255 4.08 14.23 36.40
CA ALA A 255 4.08 15.15 37.53
C ALA A 255 2.68 15.32 38.15
N HIS A 256 1.64 15.36 37.33
CA HIS A 256 0.28 15.56 37.82
C HIS A 256 -0.20 14.38 38.68
N HIS A 257 0.00 13.16 38.21
CA HIS A 257 -0.38 11.98 38.99
C HIS A 257 0.50 11.80 40.21
N PHE A 258 1.81 12.04 40.10
CA PHE A 258 2.74 11.97 41.20
C PHE A 258 2.40 12.99 42.31
N LEU A 259 2.20 14.27 41.98
CA LEU A 259 1.87 15.32 42.95
C LEU A 259 0.53 15.07 43.61
N ARG A 260 -0.48 14.64 42.83
CA ARG A 260 -1.79 14.29 43.39
C ARG A 260 -1.67 13.16 44.39
N ASP A 261 -0.91 12.11 44.08
CA ASP A 261 -0.72 11.00 44.99
C ASP A 261 0.08 11.41 46.24
N ALA A 262 1.18 12.16 46.05
CA ALA A 262 2.00 12.64 47.17
C ALA A 262 1.22 13.50 48.16
N LEU A 263 0.27 14.31 47.67
CA LEU A 263 -0.48 15.25 48.53
C LEU A 263 -1.77 14.67 49.14
N PHE A 264 -2.44 13.75 48.44
CA PHE A 264 -3.78 13.31 48.82
C PHE A 264 -3.88 11.83 49.23
N ASN A 265 -2.87 11.01 48.88
CA ASN A 265 -2.87 9.60 49.24
C ASN A 265 -2.06 9.39 50.55
N GLN A 266 -2.71 8.88 51.59
CA GLN A 266 -2.07 8.64 52.89
C GLN A 266 -1.30 7.31 52.98
N LEU A 267 -1.49 6.41 51.97
CA LEU A 267 -0.77 5.15 51.87
C LEU A 267 0.62 5.40 51.26
N GLU A 268 1.63 4.65 51.74
CA GLU A 268 2.94 4.66 51.07
C GLU A 268 2.79 4.14 49.63
N SER A 269 2.69 5.06 48.68
CA SER A 269 2.76 4.72 47.24
C SER A 269 4.21 4.70 46.80
N ASP A 270 4.53 3.80 45.89
CA ASP A 270 5.83 3.75 45.27
C ASP A 270 5.94 4.91 44.24
N PRO A 271 6.81 5.93 44.49
CA PRO A 271 6.97 7.04 43.55
C PRO A 271 7.40 6.59 42.17
N THR A 272 7.99 5.40 42.07
CA THR A 272 8.46 4.86 40.78
C THR A 272 7.31 4.39 39.86
N ALA A 273 6.09 4.26 40.42
CA ALA A 273 4.91 3.91 39.62
C ALA A 273 4.53 4.97 38.56
N TYR A 274 4.96 6.23 38.78
CA TYR A 274 4.68 7.36 37.85
C TYR A 274 5.82 7.65 36.89
N TRP A 275 6.81 6.78 36.81
CA TRP A 275 7.99 6.95 35.98
C TRP A 275 7.90 6.11 34.70
N HIS A 276 8.13 6.78 33.59
CA HIS A 276 8.10 6.17 32.26
C HIS A 276 9.49 6.18 31.66
N ARG A 277 9.85 5.12 30.93
CA ARG A 277 11.08 5.08 30.13
C ARG A 277 10.79 5.59 28.72
N PRO A 278 11.28 6.78 28.36
CA PRO A 278 11.04 7.34 27.06
C PRO A 278 11.90 6.66 25.99
N ILE A 279 11.47 6.75 24.75
CA ILE A 279 12.31 6.48 23.58
C ILE A 279 13.19 7.72 23.36
N ILE A 280 14.51 7.57 23.45
CA ILE A 280 15.44 8.70 23.36
C ILE A 280 16.01 8.75 21.94
N VAL A 281 15.71 9.83 21.21
CA VAL A 281 16.21 10.10 19.86
C VAL A 281 17.28 11.19 19.94
N ARG A 282 18.49 10.87 19.50
CA ARG A 282 19.62 11.80 19.48
C ARG A 282 19.88 12.41 18.09
N ASP A 283 19.36 11.79 17.04
CA ASP A 283 19.47 12.31 15.69
C ASP A 283 18.29 13.24 15.38
N ALA A 284 18.59 14.52 15.22
CA ALA A 284 17.62 15.54 14.86
C ALA A 284 16.94 15.29 13.49
N LYS A 285 17.59 14.52 12.62
CA LYS A 285 17.09 14.21 11.28
C LYS A 285 16.32 12.89 11.21
N ALA A 286 16.20 12.17 12.34
CA ALA A 286 15.41 10.94 12.39
C ALA A 286 13.97 11.22 11.95
N ARG A 287 13.41 10.29 11.20
CA ARG A 287 12.01 10.38 10.79
C ARG A 287 11.11 9.77 11.86
N LEU A 288 9.94 10.33 12.01
CA LEU A 288 8.98 9.87 12.99
C LEU A 288 8.56 8.41 12.74
N GLY A 289 8.44 8.00 11.46
CA GLY A 289 8.16 6.62 11.08
C GLY A 289 9.16 5.60 11.61
N ASP A 290 10.45 5.95 11.66
CA ASP A 290 11.49 5.07 12.20
C ASP A 290 11.38 4.88 13.72
N VAL A 291 10.75 5.85 14.42
CA VAL A 291 10.68 5.91 15.88
C VAL A 291 9.35 5.36 16.39
N ILE A 292 8.24 5.62 15.69
CA ILE A 292 6.89 5.16 16.10
C ILE A 292 6.85 3.65 16.26
N GLY A 293 7.54 2.89 15.42
CA GLY A 293 7.62 1.44 15.51
C GLY A 293 8.27 0.91 16.80
N LEU A 294 8.94 1.77 17.56
CA LEU A 294 9.54 1.45 18.86
C LEU A 294 8.56 1.67 20.03
N MET A 295 7.46 2.39 19.80
CA MET A 295 6.42 2.61 20.83
C MET A 295 5.72 1.30 21.17
N LYS A 296 5.39 1.14 22.45
CA LYS A 296 4.69 -0.04 22.97
C LYS A 296 3.36 0.39 23.55
N VAL A 297 2.32 -0.32 23.20
CA VAL A 297 1.03 -0.19 23.84
C VAL A 297 1.04 -1.04 25.13
N VAL A 298 0.79 -0.41 26.25
CA VAL A 298 0.63 -1.10 27.54
C VAL A 298 -0.82 -0.92 27.98
N PRO A 299 -1.72 -1.87 27.69
CA PRO A 299 -3.12 -1.73 28.00
C PRO A 299 -3.33 -1.80 29.53
N GLU A 300 -4.08 -0.86 30.09
CA GLU A 300 -4.53 -0.91 31.49
C GLU A 300 -5.63 -1.97 31.68
N THR A 301 -6.45 -2.18 30.65
CA THR A 301 -7.51 -3.18 30.64
C THR A 301 -7.39 -4.06 29.38
N PRO A 302 -7.81 -5.34 29.43
CA PRO A 302 -7.80 -6.20 28.25
C PRO A 302 -8.63 -5.60 27.11
N GLY A 303 -7.98 -5.35 25.96
CA GLY A 303 -8.62 -4.75 24.77
C GLY A 303 -8.49 -3.23 24.66
N ASP A 304 -7.76 -2.60 25.56
CA ASP A 304 -7.37 -1.20 25.46
C ASP A 304 -6.12 -1.06 24.57
N ASP A 305 -6.21 -0.21 23.55
CA ASP A 305 -5.12 0.05 22.60
C ASP A 305 -4.55 1.47 22.76
N VAL A 306 -4.82 2.13 23.90
CA VAL A 306 -4.37 3.50 24.15
C VAL A 306 -2.87 3.53 24.46
N ILE A 307 -2.14 4.37 23.73
CA ILE A 307 -0.71 4.62 23.96
C ILE A 307 -0.58 5.71 25.02
N GLU A 308 -0.66 5.35 26.31
CA GLU A 308 -0.59 6.34 27.40
C GLU A 308 0.82 6.57 27.93
N HIS A 309 1.69 5.58 27.85
CA HIS A 309 2.95 5.57 28.56
C HIS A 309 4.19 5.64 27.69
N ASP A 310 4.07 5.61 26.37
CA ASP A 310 5.21 5.68 25.47
C ASP A 310 5.43 7.12 24.98
N LEU A 311 6.54 7.66 25.41
CA LEU A 311 6.97 9.02 25.12
C LEU A 311 8.25 8.99 24.30
N ILE A 312 8.36 9.90 23.33
CA ILE A 312 9.58 10.11 22.57
C ILE A 312 10.23 11.40 23.04
N LEU A 313 11.50 11.32 23.45
CA LEU A 313 12.31 12.47 23.76
C LEU A 313 13.32 12.70 22.64
N VAL A 314 13.24 13.84 21.98
CA VAL A 314 14.26 14.30 21.05
C VAL A 314 15.32 15.05 21.86
N TRP A 315 16.47 14.41 22.07
CA TRP A 315 17.54 14.93 22.91
C TRP A 315 18.71 15.41 22.07
N SER A 316 18.42 16.40 21.21
CA SER A 316 19.38 16.95 20.25
C SER A 316 18.98 18.39 19.92
N GLY A 317 19.92 19.32 19.89
CA GLY A 317 19.64 20.71 19.57
C GLY A 317 18.53 21.31 20.45
N GLN A 318 17.38 21.60 19.86
CA GLN A 318 16.18 21.98 20.62
C GLN A 318 15.51 20.72 21.14
N LYS A 319 15.53 20.55 22.47
CA LYS A 319 14.94 19.38 23.13
C LYS A 319 13.42 19.39 23.01
N ARG A 320 12.83 18.25 22.64
CA ARG A 320 11.37 18.13 22.47
C ARG A 320 10.84 16.84 23.09
N ILE A 321 9.58 16.87 23.44
CA ILE A 321 8.81 15.72 23.87
C ILE A 321 7.66 15.49 22.89
N ILE A 322 7.50 14.25 22.41
CA ILE A 322 6.41 13.83 21.55
C ILE A 322 5.60 12.80 22.33
N THR A 323 4.30 13.04 22.41
CA THR A 323 3.35 12.18 23.11
C THR A 323 2.38 11.53 22.12
N GLY A 324 1.63 10.52 22.58
CA GLY A 324 0.55 9.93 21.79
C GLY A 324 -0.50 10.95 21.37
N SER A 325 -0.74 11.99 22.19
CA SER A 325 -1.67 13.08 21.86
C SER A 325 -1.20 13.92 20.68
N ASP A 326 0.11 14.15 20.54
CA ASP A 326 0.68 14.89 19.39
C ASP A 326 0.50 14.08 18.10
N LEU A 327 0.78 12.77 18.16
CA LEU A 327 0.58 11.85 17.05
C LEU A 327 -0.88 11.79 16.62
N LEU A 328 -1.80 11.67 17.58
CA LEU A 328 -3.23 11.68 17.32
C LEU A 328 -3.69 13.00 16.70
N GLY A 329 -3.19 14.13 17.24
CA GLY A 329 -3.48 15.46 16.68
C GLY A 329 -3.06 15.60 15.24
N ARG A 330 -1.93 15.02 14.87
CA ARG A 330 -1.46 14.99 13.47
C ARG A 330 -2.33 14.08 12.59
N LEU A 331 -2.67 12.88 13.06
CA LEU A 331 -3.54 11.95 12.34
C LEU A 331 -4.93 12.53 12.06
N LEU A 332 -5.45 13.33 12.99
CA LEU A 332 -6.76 13.97 12.88
C LEU A 332 -6.71 15.36 12.24
N ARG A 333 -5.56 15.80 11.71
CA ARG A 333 -5.42 17.11 11.05
C ARG A 333 -6.36 17.21 9.84
N GLY A 334 -7.19 18.28 9.82
CA GLY A 334 -8.18 18.49 8.77
C GLY A 334 -9.44 17.61 8.85
N ILE A 335 -9.49 16.71 9.84
CA ILE A 335 -10.67 15.91 10.21
C ILE A 335 -11.36 16.55 11.40
N ALA A 336 -10.60 16.77 12.48
CA ALA A 336 -11.10 17.46 13.67
C ALA A 336 -11.24 18.96 13.44
N THR A 337 -12.31 19.55 13.99
CA THR A 337 -12.56 21.00 13.95
C THR A 337 -11.63 21.71 14.92
N VAL A 338 -10.80 22.60 14.43
CA VAL A 338 -9.95 23.43 15.30
C VAL A 338 -10.75 24.65 15.77
N GLU A 339 -11.20 24.67 17.02
CA GLU A 339 -11.66 25.89 17.66
C GLU A 339 -10.45 26.75 18.01
N LYS A 340 -10.35 27.96 17.42
CA LYS A 340 -9.38 28.95 17.88
C LYS A 340 -9.79 29.37 19.30
N ARG A 341 -9.01 29.02 20.33
CA ARG A 341 -9.13 29.66 21.64
C ARG A 341 -9.00 31.16 21.40
N SER A 342 -10.09 31.90 21.60
CA SER A 342 -10.05 33.34 21.76
C SER A 342 -9.11 33.62 22.94
N ALA A 343 -8.03 34.33 22.66
CA ALA A 343 -7.17 34.81 23.72
C ALA A 343 -8.02 35.71 24.63
N ALA A 344 -8.29 35.23 25.85
CA ALA A 344 -8.93 36.00 26.92
C ALA A 344 -7.87 36.82 27.65
#